data_a7b8e4a7e8eddb7ee3a9a66706ae2749
#
_entry.id   a7b8e4a7e8eddb7ee3a9a66706ae2749
#
_cell.length_a   1.000
_cell.length_b   1.000
_cell.length_c   1.000
_cell.angle_alpha   90.00
_cell.angle_beta   90.00
_cell.angle_gamma   90.00
#
_symmetry.space_group_name_H-M   'P 1'
#
loop_
_entity.id
_entity.type
_entity.pdbx_description
1 polymer ?
#
loop_
_entity_poly.entity_id
_entity_poly.type
_entity_poly.pdbx_seq_one_letter_code
_entity_poly.pdbx_strand_id
1 'polypeptide(L)'
;VAEEIAQHTLDETELGDYNGKFLKISTKTRAALMDIIDDKSVGIIEEDVERNIVKIAKPVGVIGALSPSTNPEATPVIKAINAVKGRNAIVVAPHPRAKLTNKMIIDNMRAALEKMGAPADLVQDVGIVSLEKTNELMKQCDLILATGGAAMVGAAYSSGTPALGVGAGNAVITVDETADIVDAAEKIRISKTLDLAASCSADNSVIA
;
A
#
# COMPACT_ATOMS: atom_id res chain seq x y z
N VAL A 1 -5.22 9.36 -16.49
CA VAL A 1 -4.25 8.97 -15.45
C VAL A 1 -4.49 7.53 -14.96
N ALA A 2 -5.67 7.17 -14.41
CA ALA A 2 -5.89 5.80 -13.89
C ALA A 2 -5.80 4.73 -14.98
N GLU A 3 -6.42 4.95 -16.14
CA GLU A 3 -6.35 4.06 -17.32
C GLU A 3 -4.92 3.88 -17.82
N GLU A 4 -4.18 4.98 -17.92
CA GLU A 4 -2.80 5.00 -18.35
C GLU A 4 -1.88 4.24 -17.38
N ILE A 5 -2.04 4.45 -16.06
CA ILE A 5 -1.30 3.71 -15.04
C ILE A 5 -1.64 2.22 -15.10
N ALA A 6 -2.92 1.85 -15.28
CA ALA A 6 -3.35 0.46 -15.38
C ALA A 6 -2.68 -0.27 -16.55
N GLN A 7 -2.71 0.34 -17.74
CA GLN A 7 -2.06 -0.22 -18.92
C GLN A 7 -0.54 -0.32 -18.74
N HIS A 8 0.09 0.77 -18.28
CA HIS A 8 1.53 0.80 -18.06
C HIS A 8 1.98 -0.25 -17.02
N THR A 9 1.21 -0.43 -15.95
CA THR A 9 1.49 -1.45 -14.93
C THR A 9 1.44 -2.85 -15.52
N LEU A 10 0.45 -3.14 -16.36
CA LEU A 10 0.33 -4.44 -17.02
C LEU A 10 1.52 -4.69 -17.94
N ASP A 11 1.87 -3.71 -18.78
CA ASP A 11 2.97 -3.80 -19.74
C ASP A 11 4.33 -3.98 -19.05
N GLU A 12 4.56 -3.31 -17.91
CA GLU A 12 5.84 -3.38 -17.20
C GLU A 12 5.97 -4.66 -16.35
N THR A 13 4.89 -5.07 -15.66
CA THR A 13 4.95 -6.19 -14.70
C THR A 13 4.63 -7.53 -15.32
N GLU A 14 3.84 -7.55 -16.39
CA GLU A 14 3.26 -8.75 -17.01
C GLU A 14 2.44 -9.59 -16.01
N LEU A 15 1.84 -8.91 -14.99
CA LEU A 15 1.05 -9.55 -13.94
C LEU A 15 -0.39 -9.05 -13.95
N GLY A 16 -1.33 -9.97 -13.84
CA GLY A 16 -2.75 -9.63 -13.78
C GLY A 16 -3.37 -9.27 -15.13
N ASP A 17 -4.40 -8.46 -15.11
CA ASP A 17 -5.11 -7.96 -16.29
C ASP A 17 -5.45 -6.47 -16.17
N TYR A 18 -5.76 -5.84 -17.31
CA TYR A 18 -6.07 -4.41 -17.37
C TYR A 18 -7.24 -4.01 -16.46
N ASN A 19 -8.33 -4.77 -16.49
CA ASN A 19 -9.53 -4.44 -15.70
C ASN A 19 -9.25 -4.54 -14.20
N GLY A 20 -8.51 -5.57 -13.77
CA GLY A 20 -8.07 -5.74 -12.40
C GLY A 20 -7.16 -4.60 -11.94
N LYS A 21 -6.18 -4.19 -12.75
CA LYS A 21 -5.31 -3.03 -12.45
C LYS A 21 -6.12 -1.74 -12.36
N PHE A 22 -6.98 -1.47 -13.34
CA PHE A 22 -7.84 -0.29 -13.33
C PHE A 22 -8.77 -0.25 -12.10
N LEU A 23 -9.39 -1.38 -11.76
CA LEU A 23 -10.26 -1.50 -10.59
C LEU A 23 -9.49 -1.20 -9.29
N LYS A 24 -8.28 -1.71 -9.15
CA LYS A 24 -7.43 -1.45 -7.97
C LYS A 24 -7.12 0.04 -7.81
N ILE A 25 -6.74 0.72 -8.89
CA ILE A 25 -6.45 2.16 -8.84
C ILE A 25 -7.72 2.96 -8.51
N SER A 26 -8.81 2.69 -9.25
CA SER A 26 -10.01 3.52 -9.18
C SER A 26 -10.83 3.30 -7.92
N THR A 27 -10.84 2.10 -7.36
CA THR A 27 -11.67 1.75 -6.21
C THR A 27 -10.88 1.58 -4.91
N LYS A 28 -9.79 0.80 -4.89
CA LYS A 28 -9.06 0.51 -3.65
C LYS A 28 -8.36 1.73 -3.07
N THR A 29 -7.76 2.57 -3.92
CA THR A 29 -7.11 3.80 -3.43
C THR A 29 -8.12 4.79 -2.87
N ARG A 30 -9.28 4.91 -3.52
CA ARG A 30 -10.38 5.74 -3.03
C ARG A 30 -11.00 5.18 -1.75
N ALA A 31 -11.25 3.88 -1.69
CA ALA A 31 -11.77 3.22 -0.49
C ALA A 31 -10.83 3.42 0.69
N ALA A 32 -9.53 3.23 0.51
CA ALA A 32 -8.54 3.47 1.55
C ALA A 32 -8.52 4.92 2.06
N LEU A 33 -8.74 5.91 1.18
CA LEU A 33 -8.88 7.30 1.60
C LEU A 33 -10.16 7.52 2.41
N MET A 34 -11.29 7.00 1.90
CA MET A 34 -12.60 7.17 2.57
C MET A 34 -12.65 6.49 3.93
N ASP A 35 -11.96 5.37 4.08
CA ASP A 35 -11.87 4.61 5.32
C ASP A 35 -11.20 5.40 6.47
N ILE A 36 -10.24 6.24 6.12
CA ILE A 36 -9.46 7.00 7.11
C ILE A 36 -9.76 8.51 7.14
N ILE A 37 -10.61 9.03 6.23
CA ILE A 37 -10.73 10.48 6.03
C ILE A 37 -11.18 11.21 7.31
N ASP A 38 -12.07 10.61 8.07
CA ASP A 38 -12.64 11.18 9.30
C ASP A 38 -11.81 10.84 10.56
N ASP A 39 -10.78 10.00 10.44
CA ASP A 39 -9.93 9.64 11.58
C ASP A 39 -9.12 10.85 12.06
N LYS A 40 -9.09 11.06 13.37
CA LYS A 40 -8.21 12.05 13.98
C LYS A 40 -6.77 11.57 13.95
N SER A 41 -5.96 12.16 13.08
CA SER A 41 -4.54 11.83 12.92
C SER A 41 -3.58 12.94 13.37
N VAL A 42 -4.11 14.03 13.95
CA VAL A 42 -3.33 15.21 14.33
C VAL A 42 -3.86 15.79 15.65
N GLY A 43 -2.94 16.16 16.53
CA GLY A 43 -3.29 16.77 17.81
C GLY A 43 -3.88 15.76 18.82
N ILE A 44 -4.74 16.23 19.70
CA ILE A 44 -5.38 15.38 20.70
C ILE A 44 -6.39 14.47 20.01
N ILE A 45 -6.18 13.16 20.08
CA ILE A 45 -7.05 12.15 19.47
C ILE A 45 -8.03 11.53 20.48
N GLU A 46 -7.65 11.51 21.76
CA GLU A 46 -8.47 10.96 22.84
C GLU A 46 -8.11 11.61 24.16
N GLU A 47 -9.11 11.86 25.02
CA GLU A 47 -8.93 12.29 26.40
C GLU A 47 -9.72 11.35 27.32
N ASP A 48 -9.01 10.69 28.25
CA ASP A 48 -9.57 9.89 29.31
C ASP A 48 -9.50 10.71 30.62
N VAL A 49 -10.59 11.40 30.92
CA VAL A 49 -10.68 12.30 32.10
C VAL A 49 -10.58 11.52 33.40
N GLU A 50 -11.11 10.30 33.48
CA GLU A 50 -11.10 9.48 34.71
C GLU A 50 -9.68 9.04 35.06
N ARG A 51 -8.84 8.72 34.03
CA ARG A 51 -7.46 8.29 34.23
C ARG A 51 -6.43 9.41 34.07
N ASN A 52 -6.86 10.65 33.77
CA ASN A 52 -6.00 11.78 33.46
C ASN A 52 -4.99 11.47 32.33
N ILE A 53 -5.42 10.76 31.26
CA ILE A 53 -4.61 10.40 30.13
C ILE A 53 -5.06 11.19 28.89
N VAL A 54 -4.09 11.81 28.21
CA VAL A 54 -4.32 12.48 26.92
C VAL A 54 -3.48 11.79 25.85
N LYS A 55 -4.13 11.29 24.77
CA LYS A 55 -3.46 10.72 23.61
C LYS A 55 -3.29 11.78 22.53
N ILE A 56 -2.07 12.02 22.12
CA ILE A 56 -1.72 13.02 21.10
C ILE A 56 -1.08 12.31 19.92
N ALA A 57 -1.66 12.49 18.72
CA ALA A 57 -1.04 12.03 17.46
C ALA A 57 0.10 12.95 17.07
N LYS A 58 1.27 12.35 16.79
CA LYS A 58 2.45 13.04 16.27
C LYS A 58 2.99 12.32 15.04
N PRO A 59 3.61 13.03 14.08
CA PRO A 59 4.31 12.38 12.99
C PRO A 59 5.50 11.57 13.54
N VAL A 60 5.82 10.48 12.85
CA VAL A 60 7.04 9.70 13.12
C VAL A 60 8.25 10.29 12.41
N GLY A 61 8.06 10.99 11.29
CA GLY A 61 9.11 11.60 10.49
C GLY A 61 9.08 11.17 9.03
N VAL A 62 10.13 10.52 8.56
CA VAL A 62 10.26 9.99 7.19
C VAL A 62 9.92 8.51 7.17
N ILE A 63 8.97 8.13 6.32
CA ILE A 63 8.54 6.75 6.13
C ILE A 63 9.26 6.16 4.91
N GLY A 64 9.98 5.04 5.11
CA GLY A 64 10.50 4.22 4.02
C GLY A 64 9.49 3.17 3.59
N ALA A 65 8.97 3.25 2.37
CA ALA A 65 7.93 2.35 1.88
C ALA A 65 8.46 1.38 0.83
N LEU A 66 8.42 0.08 1.10
CA LEU A 66 8.76 -0.96 0.13
C LEU A 66 7.50 -1.42 -0.58
N SER A 67 7.48 -1.36 -1.92
CA SER A 67 6.31 -1.66 -2.74
C SER A 67 6.51 -2.94 -3.57
N PRO A 68 5.50 -3.85 -3.64
CA PRO A 68 5.59 -5.10 -4.37
C PRO A 68 5.35 -4.92 -5.88
N SER A 69 5.64 -5.95 -6.67
CA SER A 69 5.30 -5.99 -8.10
C SER A 69 3.86 -6.37 -8.40
N THR A 70 3.13 -6.94 -7.42
CA THR A 70 1.75 -7.42 -7.63
C THR A 70 0.70 -6.30 -7.60
N ASN A 71 0.97 -5.23 -6.82
CA ASN A 71 0.07 -4.08 -6.68
C ASN A 71 0.86 -2.76 -6.71
N PRO A 72 1.74 -2.54 -7.69
CA PRO A 72 2.56 -1.34 -7.74
C PRO A 72 1.76 -0.09 -8.06
N GLU A 73 0.58 -0.26 -8.66
CA GLU A 73 -0.36 0.79 -9.03
C GLU A 73 -1.12 1.38 -7.85
N ALA A 74 -1.34 0.60 -6.80
CA ALA A 74 -2.17 1.01 -5.67
C ALA A 74 -1.38 1.18 -4.36
N THR A 75 -0.41 0.30 -4.09
CA THR A 75 0.32 0.27 -2.82
C THR A 75 1.05 1.59 -2.50
N PRO A 76 1.79 2.22 -3.42
CA PRO A 76 2.45 3.50 -3.16
C PRO A 76 1.45 4.60 -2.82
N VAL A 77 0.33 4.66 -3.53
CA VAL A 77 -0.73 5.67 -3.32
C VAL A 77 -1.33 5.54 -1.92
N ILE A 78 -1.74 4.32 -1.54
CA ILE A 78 -2.35 4.06 -0.23
C ILE A 78 -1.37 4.40 0.90
N LYS A 79 -0.11 3.98 0.78
CA LYS A 79 0.92 4.30 1.78
C LYS A 79 1.18 5.80 1.88
N ALA A 80 1.23 6.51 0.75
CA ALA A 80 1.44 7.94 0.75
C ALA A 80 0.25 8.72 1.34
N ILE A 81 -1.00 8.31 1.07
CA ILE A 81 -2.17 8.90 1.71
C ILE A 81 -2.09 8.76 3.23
N ASN A 82 -1.77 7.57 3.74
CA ASN A 82 -1.60 7.35 5.18
C ASN A 82 -0.45 8.18 5.77
N ALA A 83 0.69 8.21 5.09
CA ALA A 83 1.86 8.97 5.54
C ALA A 83 1.55 10.47 5.64
N VAL A 84 1.05 11.06 4.57
CA VAL A 84 0.75 12.50 4.49
C VAL A 84 -0.37 12.90 5.45
N LYS A 85 -1.42 12.06 5.60
CA LYS A 85 -2.47 12.29 6.59
C LYS A 85 -1.91 12.33 8.02
N GLY A 86 -0.91 11.49 8.32
CA GLY A 86 -0.17 11.51 9.59
C GLY A 86 0.91 12.58 9.67
N ARG A 87 1.01 13.49 8.70
CA ARG A 87 2.03 14.56 8.60
C ARG A 87 3.46 14.02 8.49
N ASN A 88 3.63 12.88 7.86
CA ASN A 88 4.94 12.29 7.56
C ASN A 88 5.31 12.54 6.10
N ALA A 89 6.61 12.58 5.83
CA ALA A 89 7.13 12.39 4.47
C ALA A 89 7.28 10.91 4.17
N ILE A 90 7.28 10.55 2.88
CA ILE A 90 7.44 9.16 2.44
C ILE A 90 8.37 9.05 1.25
N VAL A 91 9.28 8.07 1.31
CA VAL A 91 10.15 7.69 0.20
C VAL A 91 9.84 6.25 -0.19
N VAL A 92 9.47 6.03 -1.45
CA VAL A 92 9.06 4.71 -1.95
C VAL A 92 10.21 4.02 -2.67
N ALA A 93 10.53 2.80 -2.25
CA ALA A 93 11.41 1.87 -2.96
C ALA A 93 10.55 0.79 -3.66
N PRO A 94 10.37 0.87 -4.96
CA PRO A 94 9.56 -0.09 -5.71
C PRO A 94 10.30 -1.41 -5.95
N HIS A 95 9.52 -2.45 -6.26
CA HIS A 95 10.09 -3.66 -6.84
C HIS A 95 10.74 -3.34 -8.21
N PRO A 96 11.90 -3.95 -8.58
CA PRO A 96 12.58 -3.67 -9.84
C PRO A 96 11.72 -3.84 -11.10
N ARG A 97 10.74 -4.74 -11.09
CA ARG A 97 9.77 -4.98 -12.19
C ARG A 97 8.61 -3.96 -12.23
N ALA A 98 8.62 -2.94 -11.40
CA ALA A 98 7.56 -1.93 -11.34
C ALA A 98 8.12 -0.52 -11.09
N LYS A 99 9.34 -0.28 -11.50
CA LYS A 99 10.06 0.99 -11.27
C LYS A 99 9.45 2.16 -12.04
N LEU A 100 9.04 1.91 -13.29
CA LEU A 100 8.47 2.95 -14.16
C LEU A 100 7.03 3.29 -13.73
N THR A 101 6.23 2.28 -13.41
CA THR A 101 4.89 2.45 -12.82
C THR A 101 4.97 3.27 -11.54
N ASN A 102 5.90 2.93 -10.64
CA ASN A 102 6.10 3.70 -9.41
C ASN A 102 6.46 5.14 -9.70
N LYS A 103 7.42 5.39 -10.61
CA LYS A 103 7.81 6.74 -10.98
C LYS A 103 6.64 7.55 -11.50
N MET A 104 5.84 7.00 -12.40
CA MET A 104 4.63 7.65 -12.93
C MET A 104 3.67 8.04 -11.80
N ILE A 105 3.46 7.16 -10.83
CA ILE A 105 2.59 7.42 -9.68
C ILE A 105 3.15 8.54 -8.81
N ILE A 106 4.43 8.46 -8.44
CA ILE A 106 5.08 9.47 -7.61
C ILE A 106 5.06 10.85 -8.29
N ASP A 107 5.37 10.92 -9.58
CA ASP A 107 5.34 12.17 -10.34
C ASP A 107 3.92 12.79 -10.35
N ASN A 108 2.87 11.98 -10.54
CA ASN A 108 1.48 12.45 -10.47
C ASN A 108 1.10 12.95 -9.07
N MET A 109 1.55 12.27 -8.00
CA MET A 109 1.29 12.69 -6.63
C MET A 109 2.03 13.98 -6.29
N ARG A 110 3.29 14.12 -6.70
CA ARG A 110 4.09 15.35 -6.53
C ARG A 110 3.43 16.53 -7.23
N ALA A 111 3.01 16.36 -8.49
CA ALA A 111 2.28 17.39 -9.23
C ALA A 111 0.95 17.78 -8.56
N ALA A 112 0.24 16.82 -7.96
CA ALA A 112 -0.98 17.10 -7.21
C ALA A 112 -0.71 17.91 -5.93
N LEU A 113 0.35 17.59 -5.20
CA LEU A 113 0.79 18.34 -4.01
C LEU A 113 1.16 19.78 -4.37
N GLU A 114 1.97 19.98 -5.40
CA GLU A 114 2.35 21.32 -5.89
C GLU A 114 1.13 22.16 -6.28
N LYS A 115 0.17 21.55 -7.00
CA LYS A 115 -1.08 22.21 -7.39
C LYS A 115 -1.90 22.68 -6.20
N MET A 116 -1.79 22.00 -5.07
CA MET A 116 -2.46 22.35 -3.80
C MET A 116 -1.63 23.28 -2.92
N GLY A 117 -0.43 23.71 -3.36
CA GLY A 117 0.48 24.53 -2.57
C GLY A 117 1.21 23.77 -1.46
N ALA A 118 1.21 22.44 -1.50
CA ALA A 118 1.95 21.61 -0.57
C ALA A 118 3.35 21.24 -1.12
N PRO A 119 4.34 20.99 -0.25
CA PRO A 119 5.67 20.57 -0.71
C PRO A 119 5.61 19.25 -1.49
N ALA A 120 6.13 19.23 -2.72
CA ALA A 120 6.20 18.01 -3.52
C ALA A 120 7.07 16.93 -2.86
N ASP A 121 8.07 17.34 -2.08
CA ASP A 121 9.00 16.43 -1.41
C ASP A 121 8.42 15.64 -0.23
N LEU A 122 7.14 15.85 0.08
CA LEU A 122 6.43 14.95 0.99
C LEU A 122 6.31 13.53 0.44
N VAL A 123 6.35 13.36 -0.89
CA VAL A 123 6.28 12.05 -1.56
C VAL A 123 7.42 11.94 -2.56
N GLN A 124 8.29 10.96 -2.37
CA GLN A 124 9.49 10.74 -3.19
C GLN A 124 9.65 9.26 -3.50
N ASP A 125 10.54 8.95 -4.43
CA ASP A 125 11.07 7.60 -4.66
C ASP A 125 12.60 7.56 -4.52
N VAL A 126 13.16 6.35 -4.50
CA VAL A 126 14.63 6.17 -4.37
C VAL A 126 15.41 6.55 -5.64
N GLY A 127 14.75 6.95 -6.72
CA GLY A 127 15.36 7.31 -8.01
C GLY A 127 16.06 6.13 -8.70
N ILE A 128 17.05 5.54 -8.05
CA ILE A 128 17.76 4.33 -8.53
C ILE A 128 17.28 3.12 -7.74
N VAL A 129 16.60 2.19 -8.43
CA VAL A 129 16.08 0.97 -7.82
C VAL A 129 17.19 -0.08 -7.71
N SER A 130 17.68 -0.30 -6.51
CA SER A 130 18.67 -1.34 -6.20
C SER A 130 18.48 -1.84 -4.77
N LEU A 131 19.01 -3.04 -4.48
CA LEU A 131 19.00 -3.59 -3.13
C LEU A 131 19.81 -2.70 -2.16
N GLU A 132 20.93 -2.15 -2.63
CA GLU A 132 21.76 -1.23 -1.85
C GLU A 132 20.98 0.01 -1.43
N LYS A 133 20.30 0.68 -2.38
CA LYS A 133 19.48 1.87 -2.10
C LYS A 133 18.27 1.57 -1.22
N THR A 134 17.68 0.39 -1.38
CA THR A 134 16.60 -0.06 -0.48
C THR A 134 17.10 -0.27 0.95
N ASN A 135 18.27 -0.89 1.12
CA ASN A 135 18.89 -1.08 2.43
C ASN A 135 19.31 0.26 3.07
N GLU A 136 19.79 1.20 2.26
CA GLU A 136 20.13 2.56 2.71
C GLU A 136 18.87 3.30 3.19
N LEU A 137 17.78 3.26 2.42
CA LEU A 137 16.51 3.84 2.83
C LEU A 137 16.03 3.26 4.16
N MET A 138 16.09 1.92 4.33
CA MET A 138 15.66 1.27 5.57
C MET A 138 16.46 1.72 6.81
N LYS A 139 17.72 2.13 6.63
CA LYS A 139 18.57 2.62 7.72
C LYS A 139 18.36 4.11 8.03
N GLN A 140 17.93 4.89 7.05
CA GLN A 140 17.82 6.35 7.18
C GLN A 140 16.42 6.86 7.51
N CYS A 141 15.38 6.03 7.32
CA CYS A 141 14.01 6.41 7.64
C CYS A 141 13.67 6.15 9.11
N ASP A 142 12.58 6.76 9.58
CA ASP A 142 12.11 6.64 10.97
C ASP A 142 11.15 5.46 11.17
N LEU A 143 10.46 5.03 10.08
CA LEU A 143 9.55 3.89 10.07
C LEU A 143 9.55 3.23 8.69
N ILE A 144 9.58 1.90 8.66
CA ILE A 144 9.48 1.13 7.42
C ILE A 144 8.07 0.56 7.26
N LEU A 145 7.47 0.77 6.08
CA LEU A 145 6.25 0.09 5.65
C LEU A 145 6.61 -0.92 4.55
N ALA A 146 6.90 -2.17 4.92
CA ALA A 146 7.31 -3.20 3.98
C ALA A 146 6.11 -4.00 3.46
N THR A 147 5.91 -4.02 2.14
CA THR A 147 4.97 -4.94 1.48
C THR A 147 5.72 -5.68 0.39
N GLY A 148 5.83 -6.99 0.53
CA GLY A 148 6.62 -7.79 -0.42
C GLY A 148 6.77 -9.25 -0.01
N GLY A 149 7.70 -9.95 -0.64
CA GLY A 149 8.02 -11.34 -0.28
C GLY A 149 8.68 -11.46 1.09
N ALA A 150 8.66 -12.69 1.65
CA ALA A 150 9.17 -12.98 3.00
C ALA A 150 10.60 -12.48 3.24
N ALA A 151 11.49 -12.60 2.25
CA ALA A 151 12.88 -12.14 2.36
C ALA A 151 12.97 -10.61 2.55
N MET A 152 12.18 -9.83 1.81
CA MET A 152 12.16 -8.37 1.93
C MET A 152 11.57 -7.91 3.26
N VAL A 153 10.48 -8.56 3.70
CA VAL A 153 9.86 -8.28 5.00
C VAL A 153 10.81 -8.67 6.14
N GLY A 154 11.51 -9.80 6.03
CA GLY A 154 12.54 -10.20 6.98
C GLY A 154 13.71 -9.19 7.05
N ALA A 155 14.17 -8.69 5.91
CA ALA A 155 15.18 -7.65 5.86
C ALA A 155 14.72 -6.35 6.54
N ALA A 156 13.45 -5.94 6.33
CA ALA A 156 12.89 -4.76 7.00
C ALA A 156 12.87 -4.91 8.52
N TYR A 157 12.42 -6.04 9.05
CA TYR A 157 12.45 -6.30 10.49
C TYR A 157 13.85 -6.41 11.09
N SER A 158 14.85 -6.80 10.27
CA SER A 158 16.24 -6.93 10.70
C SER A 158 17.08 -5.67 10.46
N SER A 159 16.49 -4.61 9.92
CA SER A 159 17.23 -3.38 9.55
C SER A 159 17.69 -2.54 10.75
N GLY A 160 17.09 -2.73 11.92
CA GLY A 160 17.27 -1.90 13.10
C GLY A 160 16.33 -0.70 13.19
N THR A 161 15.57 -0.40 12.13
CA THR A 161 14.53 0.63 12.09
C THR A 161 13.16 -0.01 12.38
N PRO A 162 12.26 0.64 13.15
CA PRO A 162 10.91 0.15 13.35
C PRO A 162 10.22 -0.17 12.03
N ALA A 163 9.58 -1.34 11.92
CA ALA A 163 8.99 -1.78 10.66
C ALA A 163 7.60 -2.40 10.86
N LEU A 164 6.70 -2.09 9.94
CA LEU A 164 5.41 -2.76 9.75
C LEU A 164 5.47 -3.54 8.43
N GLY A 165 5.49 -4.86 8.52
CA GLY A 165 5.69 -5.74 7.37
C GLY A 165 4.44 -6.54 7.03
N VAL A 166 4.11 -6.60 5.74
CA VAL A 166 3.09 -7.49 5.16
C VAL A 166 3.75 -8.37 4.12
N GLY A 167 3.82 -9.66 4.41
CA GLY A 167 4.40 -10.68 3.54
C GLY A 167 3.36 -11.38 2.65
N ALA A 168 3.72 -12.59 2.21
CA ALA A 168 2.81 -13.47 1.50
C ALA A 168 1.64 -13.86 2.41
N GLY A 169 0.43 -13.72 1.89
CA GLY A 169 -0.81 -14.12 2.55
C GLY A 169 -1.38 -15.40 1.93
N ASN A 170 -2.22 -16.08 2.69
CA ASN A 170 -3.08 -17.15 2.22
C ASN A 170 -4.50 -16.85 2.70
N ALA A 171 -5.28 -16.14 1.88
CA ALA A 171 -6.66 -15.82 2.22
C ALA A 171 -7.50 -17.09 2.19
N VAL A 172 -8.26 -17.32 3.26
CA VAL A 172 -9.10 -18.49 3.44
C VAL A 172 -10.55 -18.05 3.56
N ILE A 173 -11.43 -18.64 2.74
CA ILE A 173 -12.89 -18.48 2.87
C ILE A 173 -13.42 -19.68 3.68
N THR A 174 -14.26 -19.40 4.65
CA THR A 174 -15.08 -20.41 5.31
C THR A 174 -16.50 -20.32 4.79
N VAL A 175 -17.01 -21.43 4.25
CA VAL A 175 -18.40 -21.59 3.80
C VAL A 175 -19.13 -22.40 4.85
N ASP A 176 -19.98 -21.73 5.60
CA ASP A 176 -20.81 -22.32 6.66
C ASP A 176 -22.01 -23.07 6.07
N GLU A 177 -22.54 -24.04 6.81
CA GLU A 177 -23.70 -24.85 6.43
C GLU A 177 -24.99 -24.05 6.15
N THR A 178 -25.05 -22.81 6.63
CA THR A 178 -26.17 -21.88 6.38
C THR A 178 -26.00 -21.03 5.12
N ALA A 179 -24.85 -21.14 4.45
CA ALA A 179 -24.53 -20.33 3.28
C ALA A 179 -25.36 -20.75 2.05
N ASP A 180 -25.75 -19.77 1.23
CA ASP A 180 -26.21 -20.05 -0.13
C ASP A 180 -24.99 -20.48 -0.97
N ILE A 181 -24.96 -21.73 -1.37
CA ILE A 181 -23.81 -22.35 -2.05
C ILE A 181 -23.56 -21.71 -3.43
N VAL A 182 -24.62 -21.32 -4.14
CA VAL A 182 -24.49 -20.70 -5.48
C VAL A 182 -23.87 -19.30 -5.34
N ASP A 183 -24.36 -18.50 -4.41
CA ASP A 183 -23.84 -17.17 -4.11
C ASP A 183 -22.39 -17.24 -3.58
N ALA A 184 -22.11 -18.18 -2.67
CA ALA A 184 -20.76 -18.41 -2.16
C ALA A 184 -19.77 -18.77 -3.28
N ALA A 185 -20.15 -19.71 -4.16
CA ALA A 185 -19.31 -20.11 -5.29
C ALA A 185 -19.00 -18.94 -6.23
N GLU A 186 -20.00 -18.09 -6.52
CA GLU A 186 -19.81 -16.92 -7.38
C GLU A 186 -18.89 -15.87 -6.73
N LYS A 187 -19.04 -15.61 -5.44
CA LYS A 187 -18.16 -14.69 -4.68
C LYS A 187 -16.71 -15.18 -4.65
N ILE A 188 -16.52 -16.49 -4.43
CA ILE A 188 -15.19 -17.13 -4.48
C ILE A 188 -14.58 -16.96 -5.88
N ARG A 189 -15.38 -17.24 -6.94
CA ARG A 189 -14.93 -17.08 -8.31
C ARG A 189 -14.48 -15.64 -8.59
N ILE A 190 -15.27 -14.65 -8.24
CA ILE A 190 -14.96 -13.23 -8.43
C ILE A 190 -13.67 -12.86 -7.70
N SER A 191 -13.54 -13.23 -6.43
CA SER A 191 -12.36 -12.94 -5.64
C SER A 191 -11.11 -13.60 -6.23
N LYS A 192 -11.18 -14.88 -6.56
CA LYS A 192 -10.03 -15.66 -7.08
C LYS A 192 -9.59 -15.20 -8.47
N THR A 193 -10.49 -14.72 -9.30
CA THR A 193 -10.16 -14.29 -10.67
C THR A 193 -9.80 -12.82 -10.79
N LEU A 194 -10.01 -12.01 -9.76
CA LEU A 194 -9.68 -10.59 -9.78
C LEU A 194 -8.20 -10.40 -10.07
N ASP A 195 -7.90 -9.64 -11.13
CA ASP A 195 -6.53 -9.35 -11.58
C ASP A 195 -5.70 -10.64 -11.74
N LEU A 196 -6.30 -11.71 -12.24
CA LEU A 196 -5.71 -13.05 -12.35
C LEU A 196 -5.04 -13.54 -11.05
N ALA A 197 -5.66 -13.24 -9.92
CA ALA A 197 -5.16 -13.51 -8.57
C ALA A 197 -3.83 -12.79 -8.21
N ALA A 198 -3.43 -11.76 -8.94
CA ALA A 198 -2.26 -10.95 -8.64
C ALA A 198 -2.50 -9.99 -7.46
N SER A 199 -3.10 -10.50 -6.37
CA SER A 199 -3.37 -9.76 -5.15
C SER A 199 -3.17 -10.67 -3.93
N CYS A 200 -2.52 -10.14 -2.90
CA CYS A 200 -2.35 -10.88 -1.63
C CYS A 200 -3.68 -11.14 -0.90
N SER A 201 -4.74 -10.42 -1.27
CA SER A 201 -6.10 -10.58 -0.73
C SER A 201 -7.00 -11.47 -1.59
N ALA A 202 -6.50 -12.02 -2.71
CA ALA A 202 -7.26 -12.99 -3.50
C ALA A 202 -7.41 -14.30 -2.71
N ASP A 203 -8.62 -14.83 -2.69
CA ASP A 203 -8.90 -16.08 -1.97
C ASP A 203 -8.09 -17.24 -2.55
N ASN A 204 -7.48 -18.01 -1.66
CA ASN A 204 -6.57 -19.09 -2.04
C ASN A 204 -7.02 -20.47 -1.57
N SER A 205 -7.73 -20.51 -0.45
CA SER A 205 -8.24 -21.75 0.13
C SER A 205 -9.71 -21.60 0.52
N VAL A 206 -10.46 -22.68 0.44
CA VAL A 206 -11.85 -22.77 0.87
C VAL A 206 -11.99 -23.87 1.90
N ILE A 207 -12.67 -23.59 3.00
CA ILE A 207 -13.09 -24.56 4.01
C ILE A 207 -14.61 -24.60 3.96
N ALA A 208 -15.18 -25.79 3.74
CA ALA A 208 -16.61 -26.03 3.67
C ALA A 208 -17.02 -27.13 4.64
#